data_8eccdd6dca73b2154f60e2789f942d55
#
_entry.id   8eccdd6dca73b2154f60e2789f942d55
#
_cell.length_a   1.000
_cell.length_b   1.000
_cell.length_c   1.000
_cell.angle_alpha   90.00
_cell.angle_beta   90.00
_cell.angle_gamma   90.00
#
_symmetry.space_group_name_H-M   'P 1'
#
loop_
_entity.id
_entity.type
_entity.pdbx_description
1 polymer ?
#
loop_
_entity_poly.entity_id
_entity_poly.type
_entity_poly.pdbx_seq_one_letter_code
_entity_poly.pdbx_strand_id
1 'polypeptide(L)'
;MTTAETASTRREPKQQRSRQTVDDVLEAVQLVVKRHGTQAITTNRIAEAAGVSVGSLYQYFPDKRAIFTALHDRHVDDVQLVIGQTTADCASASLQEFTRELVRGLANVHAGAAELHEIVSSAVPEGAIGFKNALHHTFGRVLSRADQKRYSPDETERMLFVLPRMVESLVHGAVNQARAPSRDGAMSEAMRTVLVYVNSF
;
A
#
# COMPACT_ATOMS: atom_id res chain seq x y z
N MET A 1 33.02 -38.37 21.95
CA MET A 1 31.88 -38.41 21.04
C MET A 1 30.65 -37.98 21.83
N THR A 2 30.34 -36.72 21.75
CA THR A 2 29.19 -36.16 22.47
C THR A 2 28.29 -35.52 21.42
N THR A 3 27.16 -36.14 21.19
CA THR A 3 26.14 -35.73 20.27
C THR A 3 25.48 -34.44 20.77
N ALA A 4 25.62 -33.34 20.03
CA ALA A 4 24.90 -32.12 20.26
C ALA A 4 23.45 -32.37 19.81
N GLU A 5 22.55 -32.47 20.77
CA GLU A 5 21.10 -32.54 20.57
C GLU A 5 20.61 -31.16 20.20
N THR A 6 20.23 -31.03 18.95
CA THR A 6 19.62 -29.80 18.38
C THR A 6 18.26 -29.56 19.02
N ALA A 7 18.21 -28.65 19.98
CA ALA A 7 16.96 -28.10 20.51
C ALA A 7 16.32 -27.21 19.46
N SER A 8 15.61 -27.79 18.50
CA SER A 8 14.83 -27.13 17.49
C SER A 8 13.33 -27.20 17.79
N THR A 9 12.68 -26.05 17.99
CA THR A 9 11.48 -25.69 17.24
C THR A 9 10.13 -26.17 17.74
N ARG A 10 9.78 -25.92 19.01
CA ARG A 10 8.36 -25.90 19.41
C ARG A 10 7.69 -24.52 19.27
N ARG A 11 8.44 -23.43 19.04
CA ARG A 11 7.89 -22.07 18.91
C ARG A 11 7.46 -21.69 17.49
N GLU A 12 8.16 -22.17 16.46
CA GLU A 12 7.83 -21.84 15.06
C GLU A 12 6.43 -22.29 14.61
N PRO A 13 5.95 -23.53 14.85
CA PRO A 13 4.64 -23.95 14.37
C PRO A 13 3.48 -23.15 14.98
N LYS A 14 3.60 -22.76 16.26
CA LYS A 14 2.58 -21.96 16.93
C LYS A 14 2.53 -20.52 16.41
N GLN A 15 3.69 -19.94 16.13
CA GLN A 15 3.81 -18.59 15.58
C GLN A 15 3.36 -18.52 14.12
N GLN A 16 3.69 -19.53 13.33
CA GLN A 16 3.23 -19.65 11.94
C GLN A 16 1.71 -19.82 11.86
N ARG A 17 1.11 -20.66 12.71
CA ARG A 17 -0.34 -20.83 12.79
C ARG A 17 -1.04 -19.57 13.22
N SER A 18 -0.47 -18.79 14.13
CA SER A 18 -1.01 -17.50 14.53
C SER A 18 -0.95 -16.47 13.40
N ARG A 19 0.14 -16.41 12.65
CA ARG A 19 0.25 -15.54 11.45
C ARG A 19 -0.78 -15.92 10.41
N GLN A 20 -0.91 -17.23 10.10
CA GLN A 20 -1.89 -17.69 9.14
C GLN A 20 -3.31 -17.29 9.55
N THR A 21 -3.69 -17.43 10.84
CA THR A 21 -5.01 -16.99 11.31
C THR A 21 -5.24 -15.49 11.13
N VAL A 22 -4.22 -14.67 11.38
CA VAL A 22 -4.28 -13.22 11.12
C VAL A 22 -4.49 -12.95 9.64
N ASP A 23 -3.72 -13.58 8.75
CA ASP A 23 -3.85 -13.44 7.31
C ASP A 23 -5.24 -13.87 6.82
N ASP A 24 -5.73 -15.03 7.27
CA ASP A 24 -7.08 -15.54 6.94
C ASP A 24 -8.19 -14.54 7.34
N VAL A 25 -8.06 -13.89 8.51
CA VAL A 25 -9.01 -12.87 8.97
C VAL A 25 -8.95 -11.63 8.07
N LEU A 26 -7.75 -11.15 7.70
CA LEU A 26 -7.59 -9.98 6.84
C LEU A 26 -8.10 -10.24 5.41
N GLU A 27 -7.88 -11.43 4.87
CA GLU A 27 -8.44 -11.86 3.57
C GLU A 27 -9.96 -12.00 3.62
N ALA A 28 -10.50 -12.50 4.73
CA ALA A 28 -11.93 -12.62 4.92
C ALA A 28 -12.67 -11.27 4.88
N VAL A 29 -12.05 -10.18 5.33
CA VAL A 29 -12.64 -8.83 5.20
C VAL A 29 -12.87 -8.47 3.73
N GLN A 30 -11.87 -8.71 2.87
CA GLN A 30 -11.99 -8.45 1.42
C GLN A 30 -13.10 -9.32 0.80
N LEU A 31 -13.18 -10.58 1.22
CA LEU A 31 -14.22 -11.50 0.75
C LEU A 31 -15.62 -11.05 1.16
N VAL A 32 -15.79 -10.58 2.40
CA VAL A 32 -17.07 -10.03 2.91
C VAL A 32 -17.48 -8.79 2.12
N VAL A 33 -16.53 -7.86 1.86
CA VAL A 33 -16.79 -6.64 1.07
C VAL A 33 -17.20 -7.00 -0.35
N LYS A 34 -16.46 -7.87 -1.00
CA LYS A 34 -16.74 -8.29 -2.38
C LYS A 34 -18.09 -8.97 -2.54
N ARG A 35 -18.54 -9.74 -1.54
CA ARG A 35 -19.81 -10.49 -1.61
C ARG A 35 -21.02 -9.70 -1.12
N HIS A 36 -20.83 -8.83 -0.15
CA HIS A 36 -21.94 -8.24 0.61
C HIS A 36 -21.85 -6.72 0.74
N GLY A 37 -20.80 -6.10 0.19
CA GLY A 37 -20.53 -4.67 0.31
C GLY A 37 -19.97 -4.29 1.68
N THR A 38 -19.54 -3.05 1.76
CA THR A 38 -18.82 -2.49 2.92
C THR A 38 -19.66 -2.39 4.19
N GLN A 39 -20.98 -2.20 4.05
CA GLN A 39 -21.93 -2.14 5.17
C GLN A 39 -22.10 -3.48 5.89
N ALA A 40 -21.71 -4.57 5.24
CA ALA A 40 -21.82 -5.91 5.78
C ALA A 40 -20.66 -6.33 6.70
N ILE A 41 -19.65 -5.50 6.88
CA ILE A 41 -18.46 -5.81 7.68
C ILE A 41 -18.81 -5.88 9.17
N THR A 42 -18.94 -7.10 9.68
CA THR A 42 -19.13 -7.41 11.11
C THR A 42 -18.12 -8.47 11.53
N THR A 43 -17.72 -8.47 12.80
CA THR A 43 -16.79 -9.48 13.33
C THR A 43 -17.30 -10.91 13.16
N ASN A 44 -18.60 -11.12 13.26
CA ASN A 44 -19.22 -12.44 13.03
C ASN A 44 -19.06 -12.92 11.60
N ARG A 45 -19.36 -12.06 10.61
CA ARG A 45 -19.19 -12.40 9.19
C ARG A 45 -17.74 -12.58 8.79
N ILE A 46 -16.84 -11.77 9.37
CA ILE A 46 -15.40 -11.93 9.15
C ILE A 46 -14.93 -13.28 9.70
N ALA A 47 -15.32 -13.64 10.92
CA ALA A 47 -14.96 -14.92 11.54
C ALA A 47 -15.48 -16.11 10.72
N GLU A 48 -16.75 -16.05 10.29
CA GLU A 48 -17.36 -17.06 9.41
C GLU A 48 -16.60 -17.20 8.09
N ALA A 49 -16.31 -16.09 7.42
CA ALA A 49 -15.58 -16.08 6.15
C ALA A 49 -14.12 -16.55 6.28
N ALA A 50 -13.47 -16.28 7.42
CA ALA A 50 -12.13 -16.74 7.75
C ALA A 50 -12.10 -18.22 8.22
N GLY A 51 -13.24 -18.85 8.43
CA GLY A 51 -13.30 -20.21 8.96
C GLY A 51 -12.84 -20.34 10.42
N VAL A 52 -12.92 -19.27 11.21
CA VAL A 52 -12.51 -19.26 12.62
C VAL A 52 -13.71 -18.98 13.54
N SER A 53 -13.60 -19.39 14.80
CA SER A 53 -14.62 -18.99 15.79
C SER A 53 -14.50 -17.50 16.11
N VAL A 54 -15.64 -16.86 16.46
CA VAL A 54 -15.65 -15.47 16.91
C VAL A 54 -14.75 -15.25 18.12
N GLY A 55 -14.72 -16.23 19.05
CA GLY A 55 -13.80 -16.20 20.19
C GLY A 55 -12.31 -16.25 19.77
N SER A 56 -11.99 -17.03 18.74
CA SER A 56 -10.64 -17.06 18.19
C SER A 56 -10.26 -15.73 17.52
N LEU A 57 -11.18 -15.10 16.80
CA LEU A 57 -10.96 -13.78 16.20
C LEU A 57 -10.64 -12.74 17.28
N TYR A 58 -11.39 -12.71 18.38
CA TYR A 58 -11.17 -11.77 19.48
C TYR A 58 -9.85 -12.00 20.23
N GLN A 59 -9.21 -13.16 20.12
CA GLN A 59 -7.85 -13.39 20.66
C GLN A 59 -6.78 -12.59 19.89
N TYR A 60 -7.00 -12.29 18.62
CA TYR A 60 -6.06 -11.54 17.78
C TYR A 60 -6.47 -10.08 17.61
N PHE A 61 -7.75 -9.80 17.52
CA PHE A 61 -8.32 -8.49 17.24
C PHE A 61 -9.38 -8.15 18.28
N PRO A 62 -9.08 -7.27 19.24
CA PRO A 62 -10.01 -6.93 20.33
C PRO A 62 -11.30 -6.28 19.82
N ASP A 63 -11.25 -5.66 18.65
CA ASP A 63 -12.40 -5.01 18.01
C ASP A 63 -12.22 -4.91 16.49
N LYS A 64 -13.24 -4.41 15.81
CA LYS A 64 -13.22 -4.20 14.36
C LYS A 64 -12.17 -3.16 13.93
N ARG A 65 -11.89 -2.18 14.77
CA ARG A 65 -10.87 -1.15 14.48
C ARG A 65 -9.47 -1.76 14.40
N ALA A 66 -9.15 -2.70 15.30
CA ALA A 66 -7.88 -3.42 15.25
C ALA A 66 -7.69 -4.20 13.94
N ILE A 67 -8.76 -4.77 13.37
CA ILE A 67 -8.72 -5.42 12.06
C ILE A 67 -8.42 -4.38 10.97
N PHE A 68 -9.06 -3.22 11.00
CA PHE A 68 -8.81 -2.16 10.02
C PHE A 68 -7.40 -1.57 10.13
N THR A 69 -6.88 -1.43 11.35
CA THR A 69 -5.49 -1.03 11.57
C THR A 69 -4.53 -2.03 10.94
N ALA A 70 -4.73 -3.33 11.18
CA ALA A 70 -3.88 -4.36 10.58
C ALA A 70 -3.98 -4.42 9.03
N LEU A 71 -5.18 -4.16 8.47
CA LEU A 71 -5.35 -4.03 7.02
C LEU A 71 -4.61 -2.81 6.47
N HIS A 72 -4.65 -1.69 7.20
CA HIS A 72 -3.91 -0.49 6.84
C HIS A 72 -2.40 -0.75 6.86
N ASP A 73 -1.89 -1.36 7.92
CA ASP A 73 -0.46 -1.66 8.07
C ASP A 73 0.02 -2.57 6.93
N ARG A 74 -0.76 -3.62 6.60
CA ARG A 74 -0.48 -4.51 5.45
C ARG A 74 -0.44 -3.72 4.13
N HIS A 75 -1.39 -2.82 3.92
CA HIS A 75 -1.41 -1.96 2.72
C HIS A 75 -0.19 -1.04 2.66
N VAL A 76 0.23 -0.46 3.79
CA VAL A 76 1.45 0.35 3.87
C VAL A 76 2.68 -0.47 3.52
N ASP A 77 2.78 -1.71 4.02
CA ASP A 77 3.87 -2.63 3.69
C ASP A 77 3.91 -2.95 2.18
N ASP A 78 2.77 -3.23 1.56
CA ASP A 78 2.65 -3.48 0.12
C ASP A 78 3.11 -2.27 -0.71
N VAL A 79 2.72 -1.07 -0.29
CA VAL A 79 3.16 0.19 -0.92
C VAL A 79 4.66 0.40 -0.77
N GLN A 80 5.22 0.16 0.42
CA GLN A 80 6.66 0.27 0.67
C GLN A 80 7.46 -0.73 -0.17
N LEU A 81 6.94 -1.94 -0.33
CA LEU A 81 7.53 -2.96 -1.18
C LEU A 81 7.60 -2.49 -2.64
N VAL A 82 6.51 -1.96 -3.17
CA VAL A 82 6.46 -1.40 -4.55
C VAL A 82 7.46 -0.26 -4.71
N ILE A 83 7.52 0.69 -3.76
CA ILE A 83 8.49 1.78 -3.79
C ILE A 83 9.92 1.24 -3.80
N GLY A 84 10.22 0.26 -2.95
CA GLY A 84 11.53 -0.39 -2.86
C GLY A 84 11.93 -1.09 -4.15
N GLN A 85 11.04 -1.92 -4.70
CA GLN A 85 11.25 -2.65 -5.95
C GLN A 85 11.45 -1.69 -7.12
N THR A 86 10.56 -0.71 -7.30
CA THR A 86 10.69 0.28 -8.37
C THR A 86 12.01 1.06 -8.26
N THR A 87 12.43 1.39 -7.05
CA THR A 87 13.71 2.09 -6.82
C THR A 87 14.91 1.22 -7.21
N ALA A 88 14.86 -0.08 -6.98
CA ALA A 88 15.91 -1.01 -7.37
C ALA A 88 15.92 -1.26 -8.88
N ASP A 89 14.76 -1.57 -9.46
CA ASP A 89 14.61 -1.92 -10.88
C ASP A 89 14.90 -0.73 -11.80
N CYS A 90 14.56 0.49 -11.36
CA CYS A 90 14.78 1.74 -12.07
C CYS A 90 16.03 2.50 -11.59
N ALA A 91 17.05 1.81 -11.11
CA ALA A 91 18.25 2.42 -10.53
C ALA A 91 18.98 3.38 -11.49
N SER A 92 18.97 3.11 -12.81
CA SER A 92 19.55 3.94 -13.87
C SER A 92 18.49 4.57 -14.79
N ALA A 93 17.22 4.42 -14.51
CA ALA A 93 16.14 4.97 -15.33
C ALA A 93 16.01 6.48 -15.17
N SER A 94 15.53 7.15 -16.23
CA SER A 94 15.17 8.57 -16.17
C SER A 94 14.08 8.83 -15.11
N LEU A 95 13.99 10.08 -14.64
CA LEU A 95 12.92 10.49 -13.72
C LEU A 95 11.54 10.16 -14.30
N GLN A 96 11.35 10.33 -15.60
CA GLN A 96 10.10 10.03 -16.30
C GLN A 96 9.76 8.53 -16.25
N GLU A 97 10.72 7.65 -16.55
CA GLU A 97 10.55 6.20 -16.51
C GLU A 97 10.30 5.72 -15.09
N PHE A 98 11.12 6.16 -14.14
CA PHE A 98 10.92 5.90 -12.72
C PHE A 98 9.51 6.29 -12.26
N THR A 99 9.08 7.52 -12.57
CA THR A 99 7.77 8.02 -12.18
C THR A 99 6.64 7.19 -12.79
N ARG A 100 6.78 6.79 -14.05
CA ARG A 100 5.79 5.93 -14.73
C ARG A 100 5.65 4.58 -14.05
N GLU A 101 6.77 3.91 -13.77
CA GLU A 101 6.74 2.60 -13.12
C GLU A 101 6.24 2.69 -11.68
N LEU A 102 6.62 3.74 -10.94
CA LEU A 102 6.12 3.98 -9.59
C LEU A 102 4.60 4.17 -9.58
N VAL A 103 4.06 5.04 -10.42
CA VAL A 103 2.60 5.28 -10.48
C VAL A 103 1.85 4.02 -10.91
N ARG A 104 2.40 3.24 -11.86
CA ARG A 104 1.82 1.95 -12.28
C ARG A 104 1.80 0.94 -11.13
N GLY A 105 2.91 0.79 -10.42
CA GLY A 105 3.02 -0.11 -9.27
C GLY A 105 2.05 0.25 -8.15
N LEU A 106 1.99 1.53 -7.79
CA LEU A 106 1.05 2.04 -6.79
C LEU A 106 -0.41 1.83 -7.22
N ALA A 107 -0.74 2.06 -8.49
CA ALA A 107 -2.07 1.81 -9.03
C ALA A 107 -2.49 0.35 -8.88
N ASN A 108 -1.58 -0.59 -9.14
CA ASN A 108 -1.85 -2.03 -9.01
C ASN A 108 -2.12 -2.44 -7.54
N VAL A 109 -1.34 -1.93 -6.59
CA VAL A 109 -1.58 -2.19 -5.16
C VAL A 109 -2.97 -1.68 -4.74
N HIS A 110 -3.32 -0.47 -5.13
CA HIS A 110 -4.61 0.13 -4.76
C HIS A 110 -5.80 -0.51 -5.49
N ALA A 111 -5.64 -0.98 -6.71
CA ALA A 111 -6.73 -1.59 -7.49
C ALA A 111 -7.32 -2.84 -6.81
N GLY A 112 -6.48 -3.62 -6.11
CA GLY A 112 -6.92 -4.83 -5.39
C GLY A 112 -7.74 -4.54 -4.12
N ALA A 113 -7.67 -3.33 -3.58
CA ALA A 113 -8.25 -2.97 -2.28
C ALA A 113 -9.16 -1.71 -2.32
N ALA A 114 -9.55 -1.26 -3.49
CA ALA A 114 -10.21 0.05 -3.68
C ALA A 114 -11.46 0.25 -2.79
N GLU A 115 -12.30 -0.77 -2.66
CA GLU A 115 -13.53 -0.68 -1.84
C GLU A 115 -13.24 -0.64 -0.33
N LEU A 116 -12.11 -1.22 0.10
CA LEU A 116 -11.67 -1.20 1.49
C LEU A 116 -10.89 0.07 1.83
N HIS A 117 -10.21 0.64 0.86
CA HIS A 117 -9.31 1.76 1.05
C HIS A 117 -10.00 2.95 1.73
N GLU A 118 -11.20 3.32 1.29
CA GLU A 118 -11.98 4.42 1.88
C GLU A 118 -12.34 4.16 3.34
N ILE A 119 -12.76 2.92 3.66
CA ILE A 119 -13.14 2.53 5.01
C ILE A 119 -11.92 2.48 5.94
N VAL A 120 -10.85 1.86 5.45
CA VAL A 120 -9.60 1.71 6.21
C VAL A 120 -8.97 3.09 6.45
N SER A 121 -8.90 3.95 5.44
CA SER A 121 -8.37 5.31 5.57
C SER A 121 -9.20 6.17 6.53
N SER A 122 -10.52 6.01 6.54
CA SER A 122 -11.39 6.72 7.49
C SER A 122 -11.23 6.22 8.93
N ALA A 123 -10.90 4.95 9.11
CA ALA A 123 -10.71 4.33 10.41
C ALA A 123 -9.31 4.61 11.02
N VAL A 124 -8.30 4.88 10.17
CA VAL A 124 -6.89 5.09 10.55
C VAL A 124 -6.35 6.35 9.86
N PRO A 125 -6.76 7.57 10.29
CA PRO A 125 -6.39 8.82 9.60
C PRO A 125 -4.89 9.12 9.62
N GLU A 126 -4.15 8.58 10.57
CA GLU A 126 -2.73 8.88 10.79
C GLU A 126 -1.78 8.20 9.78
N GLY A 127 -2.27 7.20 9.04
CA GLY A 127 -1.45 6.42 8.11
C GLY A 127 -0.98 7.18 6.86
N ALA A 128 -1.68 8.24 6.46
CA ALA A 128 -1.36 9.04 5.29
C ALA A 128 0.01 9.76 5.38
N ILE A 129 0.51 10.03 6.59
CA ILE A 129 1.78 10.75 6.82
C ILE A 129 2.98 9.90 6.40
N GLY A 130 2.96 8.61 6.71
CA GLY A 130 4.07 7.69 6.39
C GLY A 130 4.30 7.52 4.88
N PHE A 131 3.23 7.39 4.12
CA PHE A 131 3.29 7.26 2.66
C PHE A 131 3.88 8.50 1.97
N LYS A 132 3.42 9.69 2.36
CA LYS A 132 3.94 10.95 1.83
C LYS A 132 5.45 11.12 2.08
N ASN A 133 5.90 10.77 3.28
CA ASN A 133 7.31 10.81 3.63
C ASN A 133 8.13 9.81 2.81
N ALA A 134 7.64 8.60 2.60
CA ALA A 134 8.29 7.59 1.77
C ALA A 134 8.45 8.06 0.32
N LEU A 135 7.41 8.64 -0.28
CA LEU A 135 7.48 9.22 -1.62
C LEU A 135 8.46 10.40 -1.69
N HIS A 136 8.44 11.30 -0.69
CA HIS A 136 9.35 12.44 -0.63
C HIS A 136 10.82 11.98 -0.62
N HIS A 137 11.16 11.02 0.26
CA HIS A 137 12.52 10.46 0.32
C HIS A 137 12.91 9.75 -0.99
N THR A 138 11.97 9.05 -1.61
CA THR A 138 12.22 8.31 -2.84
C THR A 138 12.50 9.26 -4.00
N PHE A 139 11.69 10.28 -4.22
CA PHE A 139 11.94 11.29 -5.23
C PHE A 139 13.23 12.08 -4.96
N GLY A 140 13.53 12.39 -3.69
CA GLY A 140 14.79 13.03 -3.30
C GLY A 140 16.00 12.23 -3.74
N ARG A 141 16.00 10.90 -3.52
CA ARG A 141 17.08 10.02 -3.98
C ARG A 141 17.20 9.97 -5.51
N VAL A 142 16.06 9.91 -6.22
CA VAL A 142 16.06 9.86 -7.69
C VAL A 142 16.59 11.17 -8.27
N LEU A 143 16.13 12.31 -7.78
CA LEU A 143 16.56 13.63 -8.25
C LEU A 143 18.04 13.93 -7.93
N SER A 144 18.60 13.29 -6.88
CA SER A 144 20.01 13.46 -6.49
C SER A 144 20.99 12.56 -7.27
N ARG A 145 20.54 11.73 -8.20
CA ARG A 145 21.43 10.84 -8.97
C ARG A 145 22.33 11.65 -9.91
N ALA A 146 23.62 11.29 -9.93
CA ALA A 146 24.61 11.98 -10.74
C ALA A 146 24.40 11.84 -12.26
N ASP A 147 23.73 10.79 -12.69
CA ASP A 147 23.41 10.43 -14.08
C ASP A 147 22.11 11.09 -14.59
N GLN A 148 21.36 11.74 -13.72
CA GLN A 148 20.14 12.45 -14.09
C GLN A 148 20.46 13.86 -14.57
N LYS A 149 19.51 14.46 -15.35
CA LYS A 149 19.54 15.87 -15.66
C LYS A 149 19.75 16.66 -14.35
N ARG A 150 20.75 17.53 -14.34
CA ARG A 150 21.00 18.38 -13.16
C ARG A 150 19.93 19.47 -13.10
N TYR A 151 19.01 19.30 -12.18
CA TYR A 151 18.05 20.32 -11.82
C TYR A 151 18.70 21.36 -10.90
N SER A 152 18.31 22.62 -11.02
CA SER A 152 18.72 23.64 -10.06
C SER A 152 18.16 23.33 -8.66
N PRO A 153 18.75 23.88 -7.58
CA PRO A 153 18.22 23.67 -6.24
C PRO A 153 16.74 24.07 -6.11
N ASP A 154 16.34 25.15 -6.75
CA ASP A 154 14.97 25.68 -6.75
C ASP A 154 14.00 24.77 -7.53
N GLU A 155 14.40 24.20 -8.67
CA GLU A 155 13.63 23.18 -9.39
C GLU A 155 13.46 21.91 -8.55
N THR A 156 14.54 21.45 -7.92
CA THR A 156 14.52 20.27 -7.07
C THR A 156 13.56 20.44 -5.89
N GLU A 157 13.59 21.59 -5.21
CA GLU A 157 12.70 21.90 -4.10
C GLU A 157 11.23 21.93 -4.53
N ARG A 158 10.93 22.58 -5.68
CA ARG A 158 9.57 22.57 -6.25
C ARG A 158 9.09 21.15 -6.59
N MET A 159 9.95 20.36 -7.24
CA MET A 159 9.61 18.98 -7.60
C MET A 159 9.36 18.11 -6.35
N LEU A 160 10.19 18.23 -5.32
CA LEU A 160 10.01 17.51 -4.05
C LEU A 160 8.76 17.95 -3.28
N PHE A 161 8.35 19.20 -3.45
CA PHE A 161 7.09 19.67 -2.87
C PHE A 161 5.86 19.11 -3.62
N VAL A 162 5.91 19.11 -4.96
CA VAL A 162 4.74 18.80 -5.81
C VAL A 162 4.60 17.31 -6.09
N LEU A 163 5.65 16.61 -6.56
CA LEU A 163 5.55 15.23 -7.05
C LEU A 163 4.97 14.24 -6.03
N PRO A 164 5.44 14.18 -4.77
CA PRO A 164 4.88 13.24 -3.80
C PRO A 164 3.38 13.46 -3.57
N ARG A 165 2.95 14.72 -3.53
CA ARG A 165 1.55 15.11 -3.33
C ARG A 165 0.68 14.78 -4.54
N MET A 166 1.19 15.05 -5.74
CA MET A 166 0.49 14.71 -6.99
C MET A 166 0.29 13.20 -7.11
N VAL A 167 1.34 12.42 -6.91
CA VAL A 167 1.27 10.95 -7.01
C VAL A 167 0.28 10.41 -5.98
N GLU A 168 0.40 10.82 -4.71
CA GLU A 168 -0.52 10.41 -3.65
C GLU A 168 -1.98 10.75 -4.00
N SER A 169 -2.26 12.01 -4.26
CA SER A 169 -3.64 12.48 -4.46
C SER A 169 -4.27 11.93 -5.72
N LEU A 170 -3.53 11.87 -6.83
CA LEU A 170 -4.06 11.43 -8.10
C LEU A 170 -4.26 9.90 -8.15
N VAL A 171 -3.33 9.12 -7.58
CA VAL A 171 -3.49 7.66 -7.50
C VAL A 171 -4.68 7.30 -6.62
N HIS A 172 -4.77 7.86 -5.42
CA HIS A 172 -5.90 7.62 -4.51
C HIS A 172 -7.23 8.09 -5.12
N GLY A 173 -7.26 9.29 -5.72
CA GLY A 173 -8.45 9.81 -6.37
C GLY A 173 -8.92 8.95 -7.54
N ALA A 174 -7.99 8.43 -8.37
CA ALA A 174 -8.31 7.57 -9.49
C ALA A 174 -8.82 6.19 -9.06
N VAL A 175 -8.25 5.62 -7.99
CA VAL A 175 -8.66 4.31 -7.47
C VAL A 175 -10.03 4.36 -6.80
N ASN A 176 -10.31 5.42 -6.04
CA ASN A 176 -11.59 5.60 -5.34
C ASN A 176 -12.70 6.12 -6.25
N GLN A 177 -12.43 6.28 -7.55
CA GLN A 177 -13.42 6.78 -8.50
C GLN A 177 -14.55 5.77 -8.73
N ALA A 178 -15.73 6.10 -8.24
CA ALA A 178 -16.93 5.28 -8.38
C ALA A 178 -17.81 5.68 -9.60
N ARG A 179 -17.50 6.82 -10.23
CA ARG A 179 -18.30 7.40 -11.35
C ARG A 179 -17.40 7.63 -12.57
N ALA A 180 -18.00 8.11 -13.68
CA ALA A 180 -17.23 8.48 -14.86
C ALA A 180 -16.25 9.65 -14.57
N PRO A 181 -15.01 9.64 -15.10
CA PRO A 181 -14.45 8.61 -15.98
C PRO A 181 -14.30 7.27 -15.28
N SER A 182 -14.16 6.18 -16.05
CA SER A 182 -13.87 4.88 -15.46
C SER A 182 -12.57 4.94 -14.65
N ARG A 183 -12.37 4.00 -13.72
CA ARG A 183 -11.13 3.91 -12.92
C ARG A 183 -9.88 3.91 -13.80
N ASP A 184 -9.89 3.14 -14.90
CA ASP A 184 -8.77 3.10 -15.85
C ASP A 184 -8.58 4.43 -16.58
N GLY A 185 -9.67 5.11 -16.93
CA GLY A 185 -9.62 6.45 -17.52
C GLY A 185 -9.05 7.48 -16.55
N ALA A 186 -9.48 7.47 -15.29
CA ALA A 186 -8.96 8.34 -14.23
C ALA A 186 -7.48 8.09 -13.96
N MET A 187 -7.06 6.81 -13.94
CA MET A 187 -5.66 6.44 -13.74
C MET A 187 -4.78 6.87 -14.93
N SER A 188 -5.28 6.74 -16.16
CA SER A 188 -4.59 7.21 -17.36
C SER A 188 -4.38 8.73 -17.33
N GLU A 189 -5.38 9.50 -16.90
CA GLU A 189 -5.26 10.95 -16.73
C GLU A 189 -4.33 11.33 -15.57
N ALA A 190 -4.36 10.60 -14.46
CA ALA A 190 -3.44 10.78 -13.35
C ALA A 190 -1.99 10.60 -13.81
N MET A 191 -1.71 9.49 -14.52
CA MET A 191 -0.40 9.21 -15.11
C MET A 191 0.05 10.31 -16.05
N ARG A 192 -0.81 10.70 -17.01
CA ARG A 192 -0.52 11.76 -17.96
C ARG A 192 -0.19 13.07 -17.25
N THR A 193 -0.96 13.45 -16.26
CA THR A 193 -0.76 14.71 -15.51
C THR A 193 0.60 14.72 -14.80
N VAL A 194 0.95 13.65 -14.09
CA VAL A 194 2.24 13.55 -13.41
C VAL A 194 3.41 13.61 -14.41
N LEU A 195 3.29 12.90 -15.55
CA LEU A 195 4.35 12.90 -16.57
C LEU A 195 4.49 14.24 -17.28
N VAL A 196 3.40 14.97 -17.52
CA VAL A 196 3.46 16.34 -18.06
C VAL A 196 4.23 17.25 -17.12
N TYR A 197 3.94 17.18 -15.81
CA TYR A 197 4.69 17.95 -14.82
C TYR A 197 6.18 17.59 -14.79
N VAL A 198 6.52 16.28 -14.78
CA VAL A 198 7.94 15.84 -14.83
C VAL A 198 8.67 16.35 -16.07
N ASN A 199 7.98 16.42 -17.22
CA ASN A 199 8.57 16.86 -18.49
C ASN A 199 8.64 18.40 -18.64
N SER A 200 8.07 19.16 -17.71
CA SER A 200 8.13 20.63 -17.76
C SER A 200 9.44 21.22 -17.26
N PHE A 201 10.35 20.39 -16.74
CA PHE A 201 11.68 20.71 -16.29
C PHE A 201 12.72 20.10 -17.24
#